data_711e3deee96c7d264d90a4ee1015fd66
#
_entry.id   711e3deee96c7d264d90a4ee1015fd66
#
_cell.length_a   1.000
_cell.length_b   1.000
_cell.length_c   1.000
_cell.angle_alpha   90.00
_cell.angle_beta   90.00
_cell.angle_gamma   90.00
#
_symmetry.space_group_name_H-M   'P 1'
#
loop_
_entity.id
_entity.type
_entity.pdbx_description
1 polymer ?
#
loop_
_entity_poly.entity_id
_entity_poly.type
_entity_poly.pdbx_seq_one_letter_code
_entity_poly.pdbx_strand_id
1 'polypeptide(L)'
;MGSEQRRKVIRRRATVLGSTGSVGVNTLDVIDFASRRGEAEVEIEALTANSNVALLAEQARKFRPRFVAIADERLKGELVDALSGEGIEIGAGPSAVEEAGARDADWVMAAIVGAAGLKPTLNAAKRGAAVALANKECLVCAGDVVMNAVRESGGALLPVDSEHNAIFQVFDFERPHRVARLILTASGGPFRTWSRDEMTAVTPAQAVAHPNWSMGAKISVDSATMMNKGLELIEASHIFPIPSERIDILVHPQSVIHSMVEYVDASVLAQLGTPDMRTPIASTFAWPDRSPCPSARLDFAALKHLTFENPAPDRFPALRLAREAVERGGVTPAVLNAANEAAVAAFLSGRLKFLDIAGVTAQVLDEVERRNGPARLTSLEEAMAADAEARSLAERLIAARDA
;
A
#
# COMPACT_ATOMS: atom_id res chain seq x y z
N MET A 1 37.37 6.12 25.72
CA MET A 1 36.36 5.20 26.27
C MET A 1 35.00 5.74 25.87
N GLY A 2 34.48 5.24 24.77
CA GLY A 2 33.17 5.65 24.24
C GLY A 2 32.07 5.11 25.15
N SER A 3 31.17 5.97 25.61
CA SER A 3 29.93 5.54 26.23
C SER A 3 29.14 4.74 25.20
N GLU A 4 29.02 3.43 25.36
CA GLU A 4 28.00 2.64 24.71
C GLU A 4 26.64 3.24 25.13
N GLN A 5 26.11 4.09 24.29
CA GLN A 5 24.71 4.49 24.42
C GLN A 5 23.91 3.18 24.27
N ARG A 6 23.41 2.65 25.39
CA ARG A 6 22.49 1.51 25.40
C ARG A 6 21.35 1.87 24.47
N ARG A 7 21.28 1.20 23.30
CA ARG A 7 20.16 1.33 22.38
C ARG A 7 18.89 1.02 23.17
N LYS A 8 17.91 1.90 23.08
CA LYS A 8 16.62 1.73 23.74
C LYS A 8 15.92 0.54 23.07
N VAL A 9 15.59 -0.47 23.87
CA VAL A 9 14.83 -1.64 23.38
C VAL A 9 13.45 -1.17 22.96
N ILE A 10 13.04 -1.51 21.75
CA ILE A 10 11.71 -1.25 21.21
C ILE A 10 10.72 -2.16 21.92
N ARG A 11 9.72 -1.58 22.59
CA ARG A 11 8.62 -2.35 23.20
C ARG A 11 7.35 -2.05 22.48
N ARG A 12 6.71 -3.08 21.93
CA ARG A 12 5.49 -2.95 21.12
C ARG A 12 4.52 -4.09 21.41
N ARG A 13 3.23 -3.75 21.49
CA ARG A 13 2.16 -4.70 21.24
C ARG A 13 1.72 -4.52 19.80
N ALA A 14 1.88 -5.57 18.98
CA ALA A 14 1.72 -5.48 17.53
C ALA A 14 0.57 -6.35 17.02
N THR A 15 -0.21 -5.81 16.09
CA THR A 15 -1.16 -6.57 15.26
C THR A 15 -0.68 -6.57 13.82
N VAL A 16 -0.75 -7.74 13.15
CA VAL A 16 -0.44 -7.86 11.72
C VAL A 16 -1.68 -8.29 10.95
N LEU A 17 -2.33 -7.33 10.33
CA LEU A 17 -3.47 -7.57 9.44
C LEU A 17 -2.96 -8.05 8.09
N GLY A 18 -3.28 -9.30 7.71
CA GLY A 18 -2.77 -9.94 6.50
C GLY A 18 -1.38 -10.56 6.66
N SER A 19 -1.12 -11.25 7.78
CA SER A 19 0.19 -11.80 8.17
C SER A 19 0.74 -12.84 7.18
N THR A 20 -0.10 -13.51 6.43
CA THR A 20 0.30 -14.55 5.45
C THR A 20 0.60 -13.99 4.05
N GLY A 21 0.32 -12.71 3.81
CA GLY A 21 0.72 -12.01 2.58
C GLY A 21 2.22 -11.64 2.60
N SER A 22 2.76 -11.21 1.46
CA SER A 22 4.20 -10.89 1.34
C SER A 22 4.66 -9.83 2.33
N VAL A 23 3.89 -8.74 2.51
CA VAL A 23 4.20 -7.70 3.49
C VAL A 23 4.10 -8.23 4.91
N GLY A 24 3.06 -9.02 5.22
CA GLY A 24 2.87 -9.62 6.55
C GLY A 24 4.01 -10.58 6.92
N VAL A 25 4.45 -11.42 6.00
CA VAL A 25 5.61 -12.32 6.20
C VAL A 25 6.89 -11.51 6.44
N ASN A 26 7.15 -10.48 5.63
CA ASN A 26 8.29 -9.59 5.83
C ASN A 26 8.21 -8.82 7.15
N THR A 27 7.01 -8.49 7.61
CA THR A 27 6.79 -7.85 8.92
C THR A 27 7.21 -8.76 10.06
N LEU A 28 6.77 -10.00 10.02
CA LEU A 28 7.16 -10.99 11.03
C LEU A 28 8.65 -11.33 10.98
N ASP A 29 9.27 -11.30 9.79
CA ASP A 29 10.73 -11.45 9.63
C ASP A 29 11.49 -10.30 10.30
N VAL A 30 11.06 -9.04 10.10
CA VAL A 30 11.65 -7.86 10.76
C VAL A 30 11.51 -7.93 12.28
N ILE A 31 10.33 -8.29 12.78
CA ILE A 31 10.07 -8.44 14.22
C ILE A 31 10.98 -9.53 14.83
N ASP A 32 11.02 -10.70 14.20
CA ASP A 32 11.86 -11.82 14.65
C ASP A 32 13.35 -11.47 14.64
N PHE A 33 13.81 -10.80 13.60
CA PHE A 33 15.19 -10.34 13.49
C PHE A 33 15.56 -9.37 14.61
N ALA A 34 14.74 -8.37 14.90
CA ALA A 34 14.97 -7.40 15.96
C ALA A 34 14.92 -8.05 17.35
N SER A 35 13.99 -8.98 17.56
CA SER A 35 13.81 -9.69 18.84
C SER A 35 14.99 -10.61 19.14
N ARG A 36 15.48 -11.39 18.16
CA ARG A 36 16.67 -12.26 18.33
C ARG A 36 17.95 -11.49 18.66
N ARG A 37 18.02 -10.23 18.27
CA ARG A 37 19.17 -9.35 18.56
C ARG A 37 19.03 -8.63 19.91
N GLY A 38 17.92 -8.84 20.63
CA GLY A 38 17.64 -8.12 21.86
C GLY A 38 17.34 -6.63 21.67
N GLU A 39 16.96 -6.23 20.44
CA GLU A 39 16.67 -4.83 20.09
C GLU A 39 15.15 -4.53 20.19
N ALA A 40 14.32 -5.58 20.27
CA ALA A 40 12.89 -5.44 20.46
C ALA A 40 12.32 -6.51 21.41
N GLU A 41 11.34 -6.11 22.20
CA GLU A 41 10.43 -6.98 22.98
C GLU A 41 9.03 -6.76 22.42
N VAL A 42 8.48 -7.75 21.71
CA VAL A 42 7.21 -7.61 20.98
C VAL A 42 6.20 -8.64 21.47
N GLU A 43 5.06 -8.17 21.91
CA GLU A 43 3.87 -9.00 22.11
C GLU A 43 3.01 -8.95 20.84
N ILE A 44 2.66 -10.10 20.27
CA ILE A 44 1.73 -10.13 19.15
C ILE A 44 0.32 -10.21 19.70
N GLU A 45 -0.48 -9.16 19.46
CA GLU A 45 -1.89 -9.13 19.85
C GLU A 45 -2.73 -9.95 18.89
N ALA A 46 -2.60 -9.69 17.56
CA ALA A 46 -3.38 -10.42 16.58
C ALA A 46 -2.61 -10.68 15.27
N LEU A 47 -2.90 -11.83 14.65
CA LEU A 47 -2.51 -12.16 13.28
C LEU A 47 -3.77 -12.48 12.46
N THR A 48 -3.85 -12.01 11.22
CA THR A 48 -4.97 -12.35 10.34
C THR A 48 -4.52 -12.91 9.01
N ALA A 49 -5.33 -13.80 8.43
CA ALA A 49 -5.15 -14.32 7.08
C ALA A 49 -6.48 -14.33 6.32
N ASN A 50 -6.44 -14.43 5.00
CA ASN A 50 -7.64 -14.67 4.20
C ASN A 50 -8.04 -16.14 4.26
N SER A 51 -7.20 -17.04 3.71
CA SER A 51 -7.50 -18.48 3.55
C SER A 51 -6.31 -19.40 3.84
N ASN A 52 -5.11 -18.87 4.10
CA ASN A 52 -3.92 -19.70 4.31
C ASN A 52 -3.82 -20.16 5.77
N VAL A 53 -4.55 -21.22 6.12
CA VAL A 53 -4.56 -21.82 7.47
C VAL A 53 -3.18 -22.31 7.86
N ALA A 54 -2.49 -23.04 6.99
CA ALA A 54 -1.20 -23.67 7.31
C ALA A 54 -0.15 -22.64 7.76
N LEU A 55 0.02 -21.57 6.97
CA LEU A 55 1.00 -20.52 7.29
C LEU A 55 0.56 -19.70 8.51
N LEU A 56 -0.75 -19.40 8.66
CA LEU A 56 -1.24 -18.69 9.83
C LEU A 56 -0.99 -19.50 11.12
N ALA A 57 -1.22 -20.81 11.09
CA ALA A 57 -0.97 -21.68 12.24
C ALA A 57 0.53 -21.81 12.58
N GLU A 58 1.41 -21.88 11.56
CA GLU A 58 2.86 -21.83 11.75
C GLU A 58 3.30 -20.52 12.43
N GLN A 59 2.83 -19.38 11.91
CA GLN A 59 3.09 -18.06 12.49
C GLN A 59 2.54 -17.97 13.94
N ALA A 60 1.36 -18.47 14.18
CA ALA A 60 0.73 -18.44 15.50
C ALA A 60 1.52 -19.26 16.54
N ARG A 61 2.02 -20.45 16.18
CA ARG A 61 2.88 -21.24 17.08
C ARG A 61 4.21 -20.53 17.38
N LYS A 62 4.79 -19.87 16.39
CA LYS A 62 6.08 -19.19 16.52
C LYS A 62 5.98 -17.90 17.35
N PHE A 63 4.98 -17.07 17.04
CA PHE A 63 4.87 -15.72 17.60
C PHE A 63 3.89 -15.59 18.78
N ARG A 64 3.13 -16.64 19.06
CA ARG A 64 2.20 -16.75 20.21
C ARG A 64 1.25 -15.54 20.33
N PRO A 65 0.48 -15.20 19.28
CA PRO A 65 -0.48 -14.10 19.35
C PRO A 65 -1.57 -14.42 20.38
N ARG A 66 -2.22 -13.38 20.91
CA ARG A 66 -3.41 -13.57 21.74
C ARG A 66 -4.62 -13.99 20.92
N PHE A 67 -4.70 -13.50 19.67
CA PHE A 67 -5.80 -13.75 18.76
C PHE A 67 -5.33 -14.06 17.35
N VAL A 68 -6.02 -14.98 16.67
CA VAL A 68 -5.87 -15.19 15.22
C VAL A 68 -7.23 -15.14 14.55
N ALA A 69 -7.30 -14.55 13.34
CA ALA A 69 -8.52 -14.53 12.56
C ALA A 69 -8.28 -14.98 11.12
N ILE A 70 -9.19 -15.81 10.61
CA ILE A 70 -9.24 -16.21 9.21
C ILE A 70 -10.49 -15.62 8.55
N ALA A 71 -10.34 -14.92 7.41
CA ALA A 71 -11.46 -14.25 6.78
C ALA A 71 -12.46 -15.22 6.13
N ASP A 72 -11.99 -16.35 5.62
CA ASP A 72 -12.87 -17.41 5.11
C ASP A 72 -13.45 -18.23 6.26
N GLU A 73 -14.71 -18.01 6.60
CA GLU A 73 -15.40 -18.70 7.69
C GLU A 73 -15.44 -20.21 7.55
N ARG A 74 -15.40 -20.73 6.32
CA ARG A 74 -15.43 -22.17 6.03
C ARG A 74 -14.20 -22.88 6.58
N LEU A 75 -13.10 -22.15 6.78
CA LEU A 75 -11.80 -22.67 7.25
C LEU A 75 -11.64 -22.57 8.78
N LYS A 76 -12.69 -22.13 9.50
CA LYS A 76 -12.63 -22.01 10.97
C LYS A 76 -12.27 -23.33 11.64
N GLY A 77 -12.92 -24.43 11.24
CA GLY A 77 -12.69 -25.77 11.81
C GLY A 77 -11.25 -26.23 11.64
N GLU A 78 -10.70 -26.07 10.41
CA GLU A 78 -9.32 -26.42 10.09
C GLU A 78 -8.31 -25.61 10.95
N LEU A 79 -8.57 -24.30 11.14
CA LEU A 79 -7.71 -23.46 11.97
C LEU A 79 -7.77 -23.85 13.46
N VAL A 80 -8.96 -24.18 13.97
CA VAL A 80 -9.15 -24.66 15.36
C VAL A 80 -8.39 -25.98 15.58
N ASP A 81 -8.49 -26.91 14.64
CA ASP A 81 -7.79 -28.19 14.72
C ASP A 81 -6.27 -27.98 14.67
N ALA A 82 -5.80 -27.11 13.76
CA ALA A 82 -4.39 -26.79 13.61
C ALA A 82 -3.78 -26.11 14.84
N LEU A 83 -4.55 -25.37 15.63
CA LEU A 83 -4.09 -24.67 16.84
C LEU A 83 -4.61 -25.29 18.15
N SER A 84 -5.09 -26.51 18.07
CA SER A 84 -5.57 -27.23 19.26
C SER A 84 -4.49 -27.34 20.33
N GLY A 85 -4.81 -26.95 21.57
CA GLY A 85 -3.88 -26.96 22.70
C GLY A 85 -2.92 -25.76 22.81
N GLU A 86 -2.92 -24.83 21.86
CA GLU A 86 -2.01 -23.66 21.88
C GLU A 86 -2.50 -22.53 22.79
N GLY A 87 -3.76 -22.52 23.22
CA GLY A 87 -4.33 -21.48 24.10
C GLY A 87 -4.50 -20.12 23.40
N ILE A 88 -4.60 -20.11 22.07
CA ILE A 88 -4.78 -18.90 21.25
C ILE A 88 -6.28 -18.74 20.96
N GLU A 89 -6.80 -17.53 21.10
CA GLU A 89 -8.17 -17.18 20.71
C GLU A 89 -8.31 -17.19 19.18
N ILE A 90 -9.40 -17.80 18.66
CA ILE A 90 -9.59 -18.00 17.22
C ILE A 90 -10.90 -17.38 16.76
N GLY A 91 -10.82 -16.45 15.81
CA GLY A 91 -11.93 -15.86 15.10
C GLY A 91 -12.00 -16.29 13.64
N ALA A 92 -13.18 -16.16 13.03
CA ALA A 92 -13.38 -16.39 11.61
C ALA A 92 -14.41 -15.41 11.02
N GLY A 93 -14.29 -15.17 9.74
CA GLY A 93 -15.15 -14.24 9.01
C GLY A 93 -14.66 -12.79 9.03
N PRO A 94 -15.28 -11.92 8.22
CA PRO A 94 -14.92 -10.50 8.12
C PRO A 94 -14.99 -9.78 9.48
N SER A 95 -15.98 -10.07 10.32
CA SER A 95 -16.14 -9.46 11.65
C SER A 95 -14.96 -9.77 12.58
N ALA A 96 -14.41 -10.98 12.52
CA ALA A 96 -13.23 -11.35 13.32
C ALA A 96 -11.95 -10.61 12.83
N VAL A 97 -11.84 -10.35 11.52
CA VAL A 97 -10.76 -9.53 10.96
C VAL A 97 -10.92 -8.05 11.36
N GLU A 98 -12.15 -7.54 11.38
CA GLU A 98 -12.46 -6.18 11.89
C GLU A 98 -12.13 -6.06 13.40
N GLU A 99 -12.45 -7.10 14.19
CA GLU A 99 -12.09 -7.19 15.59
C GLU A 99 -10.58 -7.15 15.80
N ALA A 100 -9.79 -7.88 15.00
CA ALA A 100 -8.34 -7.85 15.09
C ALA A 100 -7.76 -6.44 14.97
N GLY A 101 -8.34 -5.60 14.09
CA GLY A 101 -7.99 -4.19 13.96
C GLY A 101 -8.41 -3.33 15.16
N ALA A 102 -9.45 -3.72 15.88
CA ALA A 102 -9.97 -3.03 17.05
C ALA A 102 -9.28 -3.45 18.37
N ARG A 103 -8.49 -4.52 18.40
CA ARG A 103 -7.82 -5.03 19.60
C ARG A 103 -6.68 -4.12 20.05
N ASP A 104 -6.30 -4.22 21.31
CA ASP A 104 -5.35 -3.32 21.96
C ASP A 104 -3.91 -3.56 21.49
N ALA A 105 -3.48 -2.81 20.47
CA ALA A 105 -2.12 -2.82 19.91
C ALA A 105 -1.57 -1.40 19.75
N ASP A 106 -0.30 -1.20 20.07
CA ASP A 106 0.39 0.09 19.92
C ASP A 106 0.74 0.37 18.46
N TRP A 107 1.01 -0.71 17.71
CA TRP A 107 1.44 -0.67 16.33
C TRP A 107 0.68 -1.72 15.51
N VAL A 108 0.11 -1.31 14.39
CA VAL A 108 -0.70 -2.18 13.53
C VAL A 108 -0.16 -2.13 12.11
N MET A 109 0.32 -3.27 11.59
CA MET A 109 0.62 -3.43 10.18
C MET A 109 -0.68 -3.68 9.42
N ALA A 110 -1.08 -2.73 8.58
CA ALA A 110 -2.26 -2.83 7.73
C ALA A 110 -1.85 -3.32 6.33
N ALA A 111 -1.81 -4.65 6.13
CA ALA A 111 -1.32 -5.31 4.93
C ALA A 111 -2.37 -6.20 4.22
N ILE A 112 -3.66 -6.01 4.52
CA ILE A 112 -4.75 -6.65 3.77
C ILE A 112 -4.98 -5.83 2.49
N VAL A 113 -4.89 -6.47 1.33
CA VAL A 113 -5.04 -5.83 0.02
C VAL A 113 -6.51 -5.50 -0.28
N GLY A 114 -6.76 -4.35 -0.91
CA GLY A 114 -8.07 -3.94 -1.40
C GLY A 114 -9.05 -3.49 -0.31
N ALA A 115 -10.32 -3.39 -0.66
CA ALA A 115 -11.39 -2.87 0.19
C ALA A 115 -11.59 -3.66 1.50
N ALA A 116 -11.22 -4.94 1.54
CA ALA A 116 -11.33 -5.77 2.74
C ALA A 116 -10.45 -5.26 3.91
N GLY A 117 -9.38 -4.52 3.60
CA GLY A 117 -8.51 -3.92 4.59
C GLY A 117 -9.01 -2.60 5.19
N LEU A 118 -10.04 -1.95 4.60
CA LEU A 118 -10.47 -0.62 5.02
C LEU A 118 -10.99 -0.59 6.46
N LYS A 119 -11.98 -1.42 6.78
CA LYS A 119 -12.60 -1.44 8.12
C LYS A 119 -11.62 -1.78 9.25
N PRO A 120 -10.84 -2.89 9.17
CA PRO A 120 -9.89 -3.21 10.24
C PRO A 120 -8.80 -2.13 10.39
N THR A 121 -8.35 -1.49 9.30
CA THR A 121 -7.40 -0.37 9.35
C THR A 121 -8.02 0.87 10.00
N LEU A 122 -9.26 1.21 9.65
CA LEU A 122 -9.98 2.32 10.26
C LEU A 122 -10.21 2.07 11.77
N ASN A 123 -10.51 0.84 12.17
CA ASN A 123 -10.67 0.48 13.58
C ASN A 123 -9.36 0.70 14.36
N ALA A 124 -8.22 0.31 13.79
CA ALA A 124 -6.90 0.57 14.38
C ALA A 124 -6.61 2.08 14.49
N ALA A 125 -6.91 2.85 13.44
CA ALA A 125 -6.75 4.30 13.42
C ALA A 125 -7.61 4.98 14.50
N LYS A 126 -8.89 4.62 14.64
CA LYS A 126 -9.81 5.16 15.65
C LYS A 126 -9.36 4.88 17.09
N ARG A 127 -8.58 3.83 17.32
CA ARG A 127 -8.02 3.50 18.64
C ARG A 127 -6.78 4.31 19.00
N GLY A 128 -6.21 5.06 18.07
CA GLY A 128 -4.98 5.81 18.30
C GLY A 128 -3.71 4.97 18.13
N ALA A 129 -3.77 3.81 17.49
CA ALA A 129 -2.59 3.03 17.15
C ALA A 129 -1.68 3.76 16.16
N ALA A 130 -0.39 3.43 16.17
CA ALA A 130 0.50 3.74 15.05
C ALA A 130 0.21 2.75 13.92
N VAL A 131 -0.50 3.20 12.89
CA VAL A 131 -0.89 2.37 11.73
C VAL A 131 0.22 2.40 10.69
N ALA A 132 0.95 1.30 10.54
CA ALA A 132 1.89 1.06 9.45
C ALA A 132 1.11 0.64 8.21
N LEU A 133 0.86 1.59 7.31
CA LEU A 133 -0.05 1.42 6.19
C LEU A 133 0.67 0.88 4.95
N ALA A 134 0.39 -0.37 4.60
CA ALA A 134 0.81 -1.01 3.35
C ALA A 134 -0.33 -1.18 2.34
N ASN A 135 -1.58 -1.01 2.79
CA ASN A 135 -2.77 -1.03 1.94
C ASN A 135 -3.07 0.39 1.44
N LYS A 136 -2.59 0.72 0.25
CA LYS A 136 -2.81 2.05 -0.36
C LYS A 136 -4.28 2.35 -0.63
N GLU A 137 -5.10 1.33 -0.87
CA GLU A 137 -6.53 1.47 -1.12
C GLU A 137 -7.26 2.13 0.06
N CYS A 138 -6.73 2.03 1.29
CA CYS A 138 -7.29 2.72 2.45
C CYS A 138 -7.30 4.24 2.27
N LEU A 139 -6.21 4.82 1.76
CA LEU A 139 -6.13 6.26 1.50
C LEU A 139 -6.74 6.64 0.17
N VAL A 140 -6.59 5.81 -0.85
CA VAL A 140 -7.20 6.06 -2.16
C VAL A 140 -8.71 6.08 -2.06
N CYS A 141 -9.32 5.09 -1.38
CA CYS A 141 -10.78 4.98 -1.33
C CYS A 141 -11.43 5.79 -0.21
N ALA A 142 -10.72 5.99 0.92
CA ALA A 142 -11.30 6.59 2.12
C ALA A 142 -10.30 7.51 2.86
N GLY A 143 -9.41 8.20 2.13
CA GLY A 143 -8.30 8.96 2.69
C GLY A 143 -8.73 9.99 3.73
N ASP A 144 -9.74 10.82 3.43
CA ASP A 144 -10.25 11.81 4.37
C ASP A 144 -10.80 11.17 5.65
N VAL A 145 -11.52 10.05 5.52
CA VAL A 145 -12.11 9.32 6.66
C VAL A 145 -11.01 8.74 7.55
N VAL A 146 -10.00 8.11 6.95
CA VAL A 146 -8.88 7.50 7.68
C VAL A 146 -8.01 8.56 8.34
N MET A 147 -7.65 9.63 7.62
CA MET A 147 -6.81 10.70 8.16
C MET A 147 -7.52 11.50 9.26
N ASN A 148 -8.84 11.67 9.16
CA ASN A 148 -9.64 12.26 10.25
C ASN A 148 -9.60 11.37 11.49
N ALA A 149 -9.81 10.05 11.33
CA ALA A 149 -9.75 9.12 12.46
C ALA A 149 -8.38 9.11 13.15
N VAL A 150 -7.28 9.15 12.39
CA VAL A 150 -5.92 9.26 12.94
C VAL A 150 -5.75 10.57 13.73
N ARG A 151 -6.24 11.70 13.17
CA ARG A 151 -6.12 13.01 13.82
C ARG A 151 -6.94 13.10 15.11
N GLU A 152 -8.18 12.61 15.09
CA GLU A 152 -9.09 12.64 16.23
C GLU A 152 -8.64 11.73 17.38
N SER A 153 -8.05 10.57 17.05
CA SER A 153 -7.56 9.62 18.05
C SER A 153 -6.18 9.98 18.63
N GLY A 154 -5.44 10.90 17.99
CA GLY A 154 -4.05 11.19 18.35
C GLY A 154 -3.06 10.07 17.95
N GLY A 155 -3.48 9.13 17.10
CA GLY A 155 -2.63 8.09 16.54
C GLY A 155 -1.63 8.62 15.52
N ALA A 156 -0.94 7.70 14.84
CA ALA A 156 -0.02 8.03 13.76
C ALA A 156 -0.28 7.15 12.54
N LEU A 157 -0.17 7.73 11.35
CA LEU A 157 -0.15 6.97 10.11
C LEU A 157 1.28 6.95 9.58
N LEU A 158 1.84 5.74 9.42
CA LEU A 158 3.22 5.51 9.02
C LEU A 158 3.21 4.79 7.67
N PRO A 159 3.61 5.41 6.55
CA PRO A 159 3.55 4.77 5.25
C PRO A 159 4.57 3.63 5.13
N VAL A 160 4.14 2.49 4.61
CA VAL A 160 4.98 1.32 4.32
C VAL A 160 5.27 1.20 2.82
N ASP A 161 4.41 1.75 1.95
CA ASP A 161 4.74 1.87 0.54
C ASP A 161 6.11 2.56 0.41
N SER A 162 7.02 1.98 -0.39
CA SER A 162 8.45 2.34 -0.37
C SER A 162 8.68 3.81 -0.73
N GLU A 163 7.92 4.34 -1.66
CA GLU A 163 8.02 5.71 -2.13
C GLU A 163 7.54 6.72 -1.08
N HIS A 164 6.41 6.43 -0.45
CA HIS A 164 5.89 7.29 0.63
C HIS A 164 6.75 7.20 1.88
N ASN A 165 7.22 6.01 2.22
CA ASN A 165 8.16 5.84 3.34
C ASN A 165 9.47 6.61 3.10
N ALA A 166 9.96 6.62 1.86
CA ALA A 166 11.14 7.41 1.49
C ALA A 166 10.93 8.91 1.73
N ILE A 167 9.81 9.45 1.27
CA ILE A 167 9.45 10.85 1.51
C ILE A 167 9.30 11.10 3.01
N PHE A 168 8.56 10.24 3.73
CA PHE A 168 8.30 10.36 5.16
C PHE A 168 9.60 10.48 5.98
N GLN A 169 10.67 9.78 5.59
CA GLN A 169 11.96 9.80 6.27
C GLN A 169 12.76 11.10 6.09
N VAL A 170 12.45 11.90 5.07
CA VAL A 170 13.21 13.10 4.69
C VAL A 170 12.35 14.38 4.62
N PHE A 171 11.06 14.28 4.92
CA PHE A 171 10.11 15.39 4.92
C PHE A 171 10.18 16.18 6.24
N ASP A 172 10.22 17.51 6.16
CA ASP A 172 10.16 18.40 7.34
C ASP A 172 8.69 18.67 7.73
N PHE A 173 8.11 17.78 8.55
CA PHE A 173 6.73 17.90 9.04
C PHE A 173 6.52 19.10 9.95
N GLU A 174 7.57 19.60 10.63
CA GLU A 174 7.47 20.79 11.47
C GLU A 174 7.36 22.07 10.62
N ARG A 175 7.95 22.05 9.42
CA ARG A 175 8.05 23.22 8.57
C ARG A 175 7.72 22.89 7.10
N PRO A 176 6.50 22.43 6.79
CA PRO A 176 6.12 21.98 5.45
C PRO A 176 6.19 23.08 4.38
N HIS A 177 6.14 24.36 4.80
CA HIS A 177 6.30 25.50 3.89
C HIS A 177 7.70 25.60 3.27
N ARG A 178 8.70 24.89 3.82
CA ARG A 178 10.06 24.82 3.25
C ARG A 178 10.18 23.79 2.12
N VAL A 179 9.20 22.92 1.97
CA VAL A 179 9.17 21.94 0.87
C VAL A 179 8.65 22.61 -0.38
N ALA A 180 9.44 22.60 -1.46
CA ALA A 180 9.04 23.11 -2.76
C ALA A 180 8.14 22.12 -3.50
N ARG A 181 8.55 20.83 -3.56
CA ARG A 181 7.78 19.74 -4.16
C ARG A 181 8.22 18.36 -3.66
N LEU A 182 7.37 17.38 -3.88
CA LEU A 182 7.67 15.96 -3.73
C LEU A 182 7.95 15.35 -5.10
N ILE A 183 8.85 14.38 -5.16
CA ILE A 183 9.20 13.68 -6.38
C ILE A 183 9.04 12.17 -6.12
N LEU A 184 7.92 11.61 -6.57
CA LEU A 184 7.66 10.17 -6.53
C LEU A 184 8.44 9.49 -7.65
N THR A 185 9.32 8.55 -7.31
CA THR A 185 10.01 7.76 -8.32
C THR A 185 9.16 6.56 -8.76
N ALA A 186 9.34 6.13 -9.99
CA ALA A 186 8.69 4.96 -10.58
C ALA A 186 9.71 4.12 -11.33
N SER A 187 9.59 2.78 -11.31
CA SER A 187 10.40 1.91 -12.18
C SER A 187 10.10 2.13 -13.67
N GLY A 188 8.91 2.62 -13.99
CA GLY A 188 8.36 2.75 -15.33
C GLY A 188 7.71 1.46 -15.85
N GLY A 189 7.75 0.38 -15.06
CA GLY A 189 7.16 -0.91 -15.42
C GLY A 189 7.87 -1.63 -16.57
N PRO A 190 7.38 -2.81 -16.98
CA PRO A 190 7.99 -3.63 -18.03
C PRO A 190 7.91 -3.00 -19.42
N PHE A 191 6.97 -2.10 -19.66
CA PHE A 191 6.73 -1.48 -20.97
C PHE A 191 7.25 -0.05 -21.10
N ARG A 192 8.14 0.37 -20.21
CA ARG A 192 8.70 1.73 -20.16
C ARG A 192 9.24 2.23 -21.49
N THR A 193 9.87 1.36 -22.29
CA THR A 193 10.48 1.68 -23.59
C THR A 193 9.62 1.33 -24.79
N TRP A 194 8.46 0.67 -24.59
CA TRP A 194 7.60 0.23 -25.67
C TRP A 194 6.79 1.39 -26.25
N SER A 195 6.60 1.36 -27.57
CA SER A 195 5.63 2.21 -28.25
C SER A 195 4.20 1.76 -27.94
N ARG A 196 3.22 2.63 -28.19
CA ARG A 196 1.80 2.28 -28.01
C ARG A 196 1.38 1.12 -28.92
N ASP A 197 1.95 1.05 -30.13
CA ASP A 197 1.64 -0.03 -31.07
C ASP A 197 2.14 -1.37 -30.56
N GLU A 198 3.35 -1.44 -30.03
CA GLU A 198 3.87 -2.65 -29.39
C GLU A 198 3.01 -3.09 -28.19
N MET A 199 2.43 -2.14 -27.44
CA MET A 199 1.58 -2.45 -26.30
C MET A 199 0.20 -3.00 -26.69
N THR A 200 -0.22 -2.97 -27.95
CA THR A 200 -1.53 -3.51 -28.39
C THR A 200 -1.66 -5.02 -28.22
N ALA A 201 -0.54 -5.75 -28.25
CA ALA A 201 -0.48 -7.20 -28.13
C ALA A 201 0.05 -7.70 -26.79
N VAL A 202 0.10 -6.83 -25.76
CA VAL A 202 0.58 -7.21 -24.42
C VAL A 202 -0.29 -8.29 -23.82
N THR A 203 0.36 -9.35 -23.35
CA THR A 203 -0.28 -10.48 -22.67
C THR A 203 -0.23 -10.31 -21.14
N PRO A 204 -1.14 -10.95 -20.38
CA PRO A 204 -1.07 -10.98 -18.93
C PRO A 204 0.30 -11.44 -18.38
N ALA A 205 0.90 -12.47 -18.98
CA ALA A 205 2.21 -12.97 -18.57
C ALA A 205 3.32 -11.91 -18.69
N GLN A 206 3.31 -11.11 -19.75
CA GLN A 206 4.26 -10.00 -19.92
C GLN A 206 4.02 -8.87 -18.91
N ALA A 207 2.75 -8.54 -18.65
CA ALA A 207 2.39 -7.45 -17.74
C ALA A 207 2.74 -7.75 -16.26
N VAL A 208 2.73 -9.02 -15.86
CA VAL A 208 3.10 -9.41 -14.48
C VAL A 208 4.61 -9.61 -14.30
N ALA A 209 5.41 -9.61 -15.37
CA ALA A 209 6.85 -9.77 -15.31
C ALA A 209 7.57 -8.45 -14.96
N HIS A 210 7.49 -8.02 -13.69
CA HIS A 210 8.13 -6.78 -13.25
C HIS A 210 9.65 -6.94 -13.18
N PRO A 211 10.46 -5.96 -13.68
CA PRO A 211 11.93 -6.12 -13.78
C PRO A 211 12.66 -6.15 -12.43
N ASN A 212 12.16 -5.46 -11.40
CA ASN A 212 12.89 -5.25 -10.14
C ASN A 212 12.18 -5.86 -8.91
N TRP A 213 10.86 -6.04 -8.94
CA TRP A 213 10.07 -6.43 -7.81
C TRP A 213 9.32 -7.74 -8.08
N SER A 214 9.28 -8.63 -7.08
CA SER A 214 8.38 -9.77 -7.07
C SER A 214 7.10 -9.37 -6.35
N MET A 215 6.02 -9.18 -7.09
CA MET A 215 4.76 -8.63 -6.58
C MET A 215 3.56 -9.47 -7.01
N GLY A 216 2.40 -9.24 -6.39
CA GLY A 216 1.15 -9.83 -6.82
C GLY A 216 0.73 -9.38 -8.24
N ALA A 217 -0.11 -10.17 -8.91
CA ALA A 217 -0.49 -9.92 -10.30
C ALA A 217 -1.15 -8.55 -10.51
N LYS A 218 -2.07 -8.15 -9.63
CA LYS A 218 -2.77 -6.85 -9.72
C LYS A 218 -1.80 -5.68 -9.71
N ILE A 219 -0.93 -5.59 -8.70
CA ILE A 219 0.01 -4.47 -8.56
C ILE A 219 1.08 -4.49 -9.66
N SER A 220 1.44 -5.66 -10.22
CA SER A 220 2.34 -5.74 -11.37
C SER A 220 1.71 -5.14 -12.63
N VAL A 221 0.42 -5.39 -12.89
CA VAL A 221 -0.31 -4.75 -13.99
C VAL A 221 -0.47 -3.26 -13.73
N ASP A 222 -0.74 -2.83 -12.50
CA ASP A 222 -0.78 -1.40 -12.14
C ASP A 222 0.58 -0.71 -12.37
N SER A 223 1.69 -1.39 -12.09
CA SER A 223 3.01 -0.89 -12.44
C SER A 223 3.20 -0.80 -13.96
N ALA A 224 2.75 -1.80 -14.70
CA ALA A 224 2.85 -1.84 -16.16
C ALA A 224 2.04 -0.73 -16.86
N THR A 225 0.88 -0.35 -16.29
CA THR A 225 0.02 0.75 -16.77
C THR A 225 0.40 2.11 -16.20
N MET A 226 1.33 2.18 -15.25
CA MET A 226 1.64 3.33 -14.39
C MET A 226 0.48 3.73 -13.45
N MET A 227 -0.59 2.95 -13.35
CA MET A 227 -1.68 3.21 -12.39
C MET A 227 -1.20 3.10 -10.94
N ASN A 228 -0.26 2.18 -10.65
CA ASN A 228 0.33 2.12 -9.30
C ASN A 228 0.86 3.50 -8.86
N LYS A 229 1.58 4.20 -9.75
CA LYS A 229 2.09 5.54 -9.47
C LYS A 229 0.98 6.59 -9.42
N GLY A 230 -0.08 6.39 -10.17
CA GLY A 230 -1.30 7.20 -10.04
C GLY A 230 -1.98 7.05 -8.68
N LEU A 231 -2.13 5.81 -8.18
CA LEU A 231 -2.67 5.56 -6.84
C LEU A 231 -1.77 6.12 -5.74
N GLU A 232 -0.46 6.03 -5.91
CA GLU A 232 0.51 6.62 -4.99
C GLU A 232 0.47 8.16 -4.97
N LEU A 233 0.18 8.81 -6.10
CA LEU A 233 -0.06 10.25 -6.13
C LEU A 233 -1.25 10.64 -5.24
N ILE A 234 -2.34 9.86 -5.31
CA ILE A 234 -3.53 10.06 -4.47
C ILE A 234 -3.16 9.86 -2.99
N GLU A 235 -2.49 8.77 -2.67
CA GLU A 235 -2.04 8.47 -1.31
C GLU A 235 -1.14 9.58 -0.74
N ALA A 236 -0.15 10.04 -1.52
CA ALA A 236 0.75 11.12 -1.12
C ALA A 236 0.00 12.42 -0.79
N SER A 237 -1.08 12.74 -1.52
CA SER A 237 -1.90 13.93 -1.29
C SER A 237 -2.66 13.90 0.05
N HIS A 238 -2.88 12.71 0.61
CA HIS A 238 -3.46 12.55 1.96
C HIS A 238 -2.42 12.53 3.07
N ILE A 239 -1.24 11.92 2.82
CA ILE A 239 -0.18 11.76 3.83
C ILE A 239 0.57 13.08 4.07
N PHE A 240 0.93 13.78 2.99
CA PHE A 240 1.80 14.95 3.06
C PHE A 240 0.98 16.24 2.90
N PRO A 241 1.25 17.27 3.74
CA PRO A 241 0.54 18.55 3.66
C PRO A 241 1.07 19.42 2.49
N ILE A 242 1.08 18.86 1.28
CA ILE A 242 1.53 19.48 0.05
C ILE A 242 0.43 19.36 -1.01
N PRO A 243 0.08 20.45 -1.72
CA PRO A 243 -0.89 20.41 -2.82
C PRO A 243 -0.46 19.42 -3.91
N SER A 244 -1.43 18.72 -4.51
CA SER A 244 -1.16 17.68 -5.52
C SER A 244 -0.36 18.17 -6.72
N GLU A 245 -0.49 19.44 -7.09
CA GLU A 245 0.24 20.10 -8.18
C GLU A 245 1.76 20.18 -7.91
N ARG A 246 2.16 20.04 -6.65
CA ARG A 246 3.56 19.98 -6.22
C ARG A 246 4.05 18.56 -5.94
N ILE A 247 3.34 17.55 -6.44
CA ILE A 247 3.75 16.14 -6.39
C ILE A 247 4.07 15.71 -7.82
N ASP A 248 5.35 15.62 -8.13
CA ASP A 248 5.86 15.20 -9.43
C ASP A 248 6.13 13.70 -9.47
N ILE A 249 6.12 13.15 -10.68
CA ILE A 249 6.47 11.74 -10.94
C ILE A 249 7.71 11.73 -11.83
N LEU A 250 8.71 10.92 -11.44
CA LEU A 250 9.96 10.75 -12.18
C LEU A 250 10.24 9.26 -12.36
N VAL A 251 10.55 8.85 -13.59
CA VAL A 251 10.91 7.46 -13.85
C VAL A 251 12.37 7.22 -13.49
N HIS A 252 12.64 6.24 -12.64
CA HIS A 252 13.96 5.80 -12.18
C HIS A 252 14.05 4.28 -12.27
N PRO A 253 14.52 3.74 -13.41
CA PRO A 253 14.44 2.30 -13.71
C PRO A 253 15.15 1.39 -12.71
N GLN A 254 16.23 1.87 -12.09
CA GLN A 254 17.00 1.07 -11.11
C GLN A 254 16.28 0.90 -9.77
N SER A 255 15.26 1.74 -9.47
CA SER A 255 14.49 1.69 -8.22
C SER A 255 15.36 1.69 -6.96
N VAL A 256 16.49 2.40 -6.99
CA VAL A 256 17.41 2.57 -5.85
C VAL A 256 17.08 3.80 -5.05
N ILE A 257 16.76 4.92 -5.71
CA ILE A 257 16.14 6.09 -5.09
C ILE A 257 14.64 5.83 -5.05
N HIS A 258 14.12 5.70 -3.83
CA HIS A 258 12.71 5.37 -3.66
C HIS A 258 11.79 6.58 -3.75
N SER A 259 12.22 7.78 -3.39
CA SER A 259 11.60 9.09 -3.68
C SER A 259 12.45 10.22 -3.11
N MET A 260 12.05 11.47 -3.40
CA MET A 260 12.82 12.66 -3.05
C MET A 260 11.91 13.80 -2.59
N VAL A 261 12.48 14.70 -1.79
CA VAL A 261 11.85 15.97 -1.38
C VAL A 261 12.77 17.11 -1.82
N GLU A 262 12.26 18.03 -2.62
CA GLU A 262 12.93 19.25 -3.00
C GLU A 262 12.49 20.40 -2.09
N TYR A 263 13.45 21.15 -1.57
CA TYR A 263 13.24 22.26 -0.67
C TYR A 263 13.34 23.61 -1.40
N VAL A 264 12.85 24.68 -0.77
CA VAL A 264 12.81 26.03 -1.37
C VAL A 264 14.17 26.62 -1.67
N ASP A 265 15.24 26.09 -1.09
CA ASP A 265 16.65 26.46 -1.34
C ASP A 265 17.29 25.65 -2.48
N ALA A 266 16.47 24.87 -3.21
CA ALA A 266 16.88 23.94 -4.26
C ALA A 266 17.65 22.71 -3.77
N SER A 267 17.75 22.47 -2.47
CA SER A 267 18.29 21.21 -1.95
C SER A 267 17.31 20.07 -2.22
N VAL A 268 17.82 18.89 -2.60
CA VAL A 268 17.03 17.68 -2.79
C VAL A 268 17.51 16.60 -1.80
N LEU A 269 16.61 16.14 -0.93
CA LEU A 269 16.88 15.01 -0.06
C LEU A 269 16.19 13.77 -0.61
N ALA A 270 16.91 12.64 -0.60
CA ALA A 270 16.43 11.38 -1.12
C ALA A 270 16.70 10.23 -0.12
N GLN A 271 15.79 9.29 -0.05
CA GLN A 271 16.06 8.01 0.61
C GLN A 271 16.45 6.99 -0.46
N LEU A 272 17.55 6.29 -0.22
CA LEU A 272 18.08 5.24 -1.09
C LEU A 272 18.11 3.92 -0.33
N GLY A 273 17.84 2.82 -1.04
CA GLY A 273 17.88 1.48 -0.50
C GLY A 273 17.84 0.42 -1.61
N THR A 274 18.11 -0.82 -1.26
CA THR A 274 17.79 -1.96 -2.11
C THR A 274 16.26 -2.10 -2.20
N PRO A 275 15.70 -2.63 -3.32
CA PRO A 275 14.26 -2.86 -3.44
C PRO A 275 13.81 -4.02 -2.53
N ASP A 276 13.65 -3.73 -1.25
CA ASP A 276 13.31 -4.68 -0.19
C ASP A 276 12.31 -4.04 0.78
N MET A 277 11.10 -4.59 0.84
CA MET A 277 10.02 -4.08 1.70
C MET A 277 10.34 -4.14 3.19
N ARG A 278 11.32 -4.94 3.63
CA ARG A 278 11.74 -4.97 5.03
C ARG A 278 12.33 -3.65 5.51
N THR A 279 12.91 -2.85 4.61
CA THR A 279 13.43 -1.51 4.94
C THR A 279 12.32 -0.55 5.39
N PRO A 280 11.26 -0.26 4.61
CA PRO A 280 10.17 0.59 5.06
C PRO A 280 9.38 -0.01 6.23
N ILE A 281 9.24 -1.34 6.31
CA ILE A 281 8.62 -2.01 7.46
C ILE A 281 9.43 -1.73 8.73
N ALA A 282 10.76 -1.92 8.70
CA ALA A 282 11.62 -1.66 9.86
C ALA A 282 11.61 -0.18 10.26
N SER A 283 11.52 0.74 9.28
CA SER A 283 11.39 2.18 9.53
C SER A 283 10.13 2.50 10.33
N THR A 284 8.96 1.94 9.94
CA THR A 284 7.70 2.16 10.66
C THR A 284 7.65 1.43 12.00
N PHE A 285 8.23 0.24 12.08
CA PHE A 285 8.27 -0.56 13.31
C PHE A 285 9.09 0.12 14.41
N ALA A 286 10.22 0.72 14.05
CA ALA A 286 11.11 1.39 14.99
C ALA A 286 10.76 2.86 15.24
N TRP A 287 9.88 3.46 14.43
CA TRP A 287 9.55 4.89 14.49
C TRP A 287 9.23 5.35 15.93
N PRO A 288 9.73 6.54 16.38
CA PRO A 288 10.55 7.52 15.62
C PRO A 288 12.05 7.19 15.52
N ASP A 289 12.50 6.11 16.15
CA ASP A 289 13.89 5.64 16.11
C ASP A 289 14.17 4.81 14.83
N ARG A 290 15.37 4.25 14.74
CA ARG A 290 15.76 3.30 13.69
C ARG A 290 16.28 2.01 14.31
N SER A 291 15.92 0.87 13.72
CA SER A 291 16.47 -0.43 14.10
C SER A 291 17.21 -1.09 12.92
N PRO A 292 18.15 -2.00 13.19
CA PRO A 292 18.69 -2.85 12.15
C PRO A 292 17.62 -3.64 11.42
N CYS A 293 17.85 -3.83 10.14
CA CYS A 293 16.96 -4.53 9.23
C CYS A 293 17.72 -5.64 8.50
N PRO A 294 17.11 -6.79 8.22
CA PRO A 294 17.75 -7.87 7.47
C PRO A 294 17.90 -7.61 5.97
N SER A 295 17.61 -6.39 5.51
CA SER A 295 17.80 -5.97 4.11
C SER A 295 19.28 -5.84 3.74
N ALA A 296 19.60 -6.15 2.49
CA ALA A 296 20.93 -5.95 1.94
C ALA A 296 21.32 -4.47 1.91
N ARG A 297 22.60 -4.16 2.12
CA ARG A 297 23.10 -2.79 1.97
C ARG A 297 23.39 -2.48 0.52
N LEU A 298 23.25 -1.21 0.14
CA LEU A 298 23.63 -0.74 -1.19
C LEU A 298 25.17 -0.80 -1.36
N ASP A 299 25.58 -1.32 -2.50
CA ASP A 299 26.95 -1.20 -2.99
C ASP A 299 27.01 -0.08 -4.03
N PHE A 300 27.43 1.10 -3.60
CA PHE A 300 27.51 2.27 -4.47
C PHE A 300 28.55 2.11 -5.59
N ALA A 301 29.61 1.33 -5.36
CA ALA A 301 30.62 1.08 -6.37
C ALA A 301 30.08 0.20 -7.50
N ALA A 302 29.22 -0.76 -7.17
CA ALA A 302 28.52 -1.61 -8.14
C ALA A 302 27.44 -0.86 -8.92
N LEU A 303 26.75 0.11 -8.30
CA LEU A 303 25.70 0.90 -8.94
C LEU A 303 26.21 1.78 -10.10
N LYS A 304 27.39 2.36 -9.99
CA LYS A 304 28.04 3.22 -10.97
C LYS A 304 27.29 4.48 -11.35
N HIS A 305 26.03 4.37 -11.83
CA HIS A 305 25.19 5.48 -12.27
C HIS A 305 23.72 5.23 -12.00
N LEU A 306 22.97 6.31 -11.87
CA LEU A 306 21.52 6.33 -11.71
C LEU A 306 20.94 7.12 -12.89
N THR A 307 19.82 6.68 -13.43
CA THR A 307 19.17 7.31 -14.58
C THR A 307 17.77 7.76 -14.25
N PHE A 308 17.35 8.86 -14.86
CA PHE A 308 16.03 9.45 -14.66
C PHE A 308 15.42 9.84 -16.00
N GLU A 309 14.12 9.65 -16.13
CA GLU A 309 13.34 9.96 -17.32
C GLU A 309 12.02 10.64 -16.93
N ASN A 310 11.52 11.53 -17.77
CA ASN A 310 10.17 12.04 -17.58
C ASN A 310 9.15 10.93 -17.87
N PRO A 311 8.05 10.86 -17.13
CA PRO A 311 6.95 9.96 -17.49
C PRO A 311 6.37 10.33 -18.85
N ALA A 312 5.81 9.37 -19.57
CA ALA A 312 5.21 9.57 -20.88
C ALA A 312 3.68 9.48 -20.78
N PRO A 313 2.98 10.57 -20.40
CA PRO A 313 1.55 10.56 -20.11
C PRO A 313 0.68 10.13 -21.30
N ASP A 314 1.14 10.42 -22.54
CA ASP A 314 0.44 10.01 -23.77
C ASP A 314 0.41 8.48 -23.93
N ARG A 315 1.44 7.78 -23.45
CA ARG A 315 1.52 6.32 -23.46
C ARG A 315 0.82 5.69 -22.24
N PHE A 316 0.83 6.39 -21.12
CA PHE A 316 0.32 5.92 -19.83
C PHE A 316 -0.76 6.86 -19.28
N PRO A 317 -1.98 6.83 -19.85
CA PRO A 317 -3.07 7.75 -19.48
C PRO A 317 -3.53 7.58 -18.03
N ALA A 318 -3.17 6.49 -17.34
CA ALA A 318 -3.47 6.26 -15.94
C ALA A 318 -2.97 7.39 -15.02
N LEU A 319 -1.80 7.98 -15.32
CA LEU A 319 -1.27 9.11 -14.55
C LEU A 319 -2.17 10.35 -14.61
N ARG A 320 -2.72 10.65 -15.80
CA ARG A 320 -3.66 11.75 -15.97
C ARG A 320 -4.97 11.48 -15.23
N LEU A 321 -5.53 10.27 -15.37
CA LEU A 321 -6.77 9.89 -14.69
C LEU A 321 -6.65 9.99 -13.17
N ALA A 322 -5.53 9.57 -12.60
CA ALA A 322 -5.29 9.67 -11.17
C ALA A 322 -5.18 11.14 -10.70
N ARG A 323 -4.50 12.00 -11.46
CA ARG A 323 -4.42 13.43 -11.14
C ARG A 323 -5.78 14.09 -11.19
N GLU A 324 -6.56 13.85 -12.23
CA GLU A 324 -7.94 14.32 -12.34
C GLU A 324 -8.80 13.82 -11.16
N ALA A 325 -8.61 12.57 -10.71
CA ALA A 325 -9.35 12.04 -9.57
C ALA A 325 -8.99 12.75 -8.27
N VAL A 326 -7.70 13.10 -8.04
CA VAL A 326 -7.29 13.91 -6.88
C VAL A 326 -7.92 15.30 -6.93
N GLU A 327 -7.86 15.95 -8.09
CA GLU A 327 -8.39 17.32 -8.27
C GLU A 327 -9.90 17.39 -8.06
N ARG A 328 -10.65 16.39 -8.52
CA ARG A 328 -12.09 16.27 -8.29
C ARG A 328 -12.42 15.93 -6.83
N GLY A 329 -11.58 15.13 -6.17
CA GLY A 329 -11.74 14.75 -4.77
C GLY A 329 -12.96 13.88 -4.46
N GLY A 330 -13.38 13.91 -3.21
CA GLY A 330 -14.56 13.17 -2.75
C GLY A 330 -14.46 11.66 -3.01
N VAL A 331 -15.49 11.07 -3.63
CA VAL A 331 -15.52 9.64 -3.96
C VAL A 331 -14.78 9.28 -5.26
N THR A 332 -14.31 10.28 -6.03
CA THR A 332 -13.70 10.03 -7.35
C THR A 332 -12.48 9.10 -7.30
N PRO A 333 -11.56 9.21 -6.32
CA PRO A 333 -10.45 8.26 -6.20
C PRO A 333 -10.90 6.82 -5.92
N ALA A 334 -11.97 6.61 -5.14
CA ALA A 334 -12.55 5.28 -4.91
C ALA A 334 -13.13 4.68 -6.20
N VAL A 335 -13.83 5.51 -6.99
CA VAL A 335 -14.35 5.13 -8.31
C VAL A 335 -13.21 4.74 -9.26
N LEU A 336 -12.12 5.53 -9.31
CA LEU A 336 -10.93 5.23 -10.10
C LEU A 336 -10.36 3.85 -9.74
N ASN A 337 -10.15 3.62 -8.45
CA ASN A 337 -9.57 2.36 -7.96
C ASN A 337 -10.45 1.16 -8.30
N ALA A 338 -11.75 1.25 -8.02
CA ALA A 338 -12.71 0.17 -8.28
C ALA A 338 -12.80 -0.18 -9.78
N ALA A 339 -12.87 0.84 -10.64
CA ALA A 339 -12.88 0.66 -12.10
C ALA A 339 -11.58 0.02 -12.60
N ASN A 340 -10.44 0.48 -12.11
CA ASN A 340 -9.14 -0.08 -12.45
C ASN A 340 -9.02 -1.54 -12.00
N GLU A 341 -9.43 -1.87 -10.78
CA GLU A 341 -9.37 -3.26 -10.28
C GLU A 341 -10.23 -4.21 -11.14
N ALA A 342 -11.45 -3.80 -11.51
CA ALA A 342 -12.31 -4.58 -12.39
C ALA A 342 -11.68 -4.75 -13.78
N ALA A 343 -11.13 -3.69 -14.37
CA ALA A 343 -10.47 -3.73 -15.66
C ALA A 343 -9.19 -4.60 -15.64
N VAL A 344 -8.39 -4.51 -14.59
CA VAL A 344 -7.19 -5.35 -14.40
C VAL A 344 -7.56 -6.83 -14.25
N ALA A 345 -8.62 -7.14 -13.48
CA ALA A 345 -9.11 -8.52 -13.35
C ALA A 345 -9.60 -9.08 -14.69
N ALA A 346 -10.30 -8.28 -15.49
CA ALA A 346 -10.73 -8.65 -16.82
C ALA A 346 -9.55 -8.88 -17.79
N PHE A 347 -8.53 -8.03 -17.73
CA PHE A 347 -7.28 -8.22 -18.50
C PHE A 347 -6.57 -9.50 -18.09
N LEU A 348 -6.37 -9.76 -16.81
CA LEU A 348 -5.71 -10.96 -16.31
C LEU A 348 -6.45 -12.26 -16.70
N SER A 349 -7.78 -12.20 -16.83
CA SER A 349 -8.62 -13.31 -17.30
C SER A 349 -8.76 -13.39 -18.84
N GLY A 350 -8.12 -12.50 -19.59
CA GLY A 350 -8.16 -12.48 -21.06
C GLY A 350 -9.43 -11.86 -21.66
N ARG A 351 -10.32 -11.26 -20.85
CA ARG A 351 -11.57 -10.60 -21.30
C ARG A 351 -11.35 -9.15 -21.76
N LEU A 352 -10.20 -8.55 -21.48
CA LEU A 352 -9.89 -7.18 -21.85
C LEU A 352 -8.46 -7.08 -22.38
N LYS A 353 -8.19 -6.16 -23.31
CA LYS A 353 -6.83 -5.86 -23.77
C LYS A 353 -6.12 -4.89 -22.83
N PHE A 354 -4.79 -4.92 -22.83
CA PHE A 354 -3.96 -4.10 -21.95
C PHE A 354 -4.26 -2.59 -22.07
N LEU A 355 -4.32 -2.06 -23.28
CA LEU A 355 -4.60 -0.64 -23.52
C LEU A 355 -6.03 -0.21 -23.18
N ASP A 356 -6.96 -1.16 -23.08
CA ASP A 356 -8.35 -0.87 -22.73
C ASP A 356 -8.58 -0.67 -21.24
N ILE A 357 -7.62 -1.08 -20.37
CA ILE A 357 -7.72 -0.91 -18.92
C ILE A 357 -7.97 0.56 -18.56
N ALA A 358 -7.12 1.47 -19.04
CA ALA A 358 -7.27 2.89 -18.79
C ALA A 358 -8.53 3.47 -19.48
N GLY A 359 -8.92 2.92 -20.63
CA GLY A 359 -10.12 3.34 -21.36
C GLY A 359 -11.41 3.02 -20.62
N VAL A 360 -11.53 1.83 -20.04
CA VAL A 360 -12.68 1.45 -19.18
C VAL A 360 -12.71 2.32 -17.93
N THR A 361 -11.55 2.50 -17.29
CA THR A 361 -11.44 3.34 -16.08
C THR A 361 -11.91 4.78 -16.37
N ALA A 362 -11.50 5.38 -17.48
CA ALA A 362 -11.94 6.72 -17.88
C ALA A 362 -13.46 6.79 -18.10
N GLN A 363 -14.04 5.81 -18.82
CA GLN A 363 -15.47 5.78 -19.09
C GLN A 363 -16.32 5.64 -17.80
N VAL A 364 -15.84 4.86 -16.83
CA VAL A 364 -16.51 4.74 -15.52
C VAL A 364 -16.46 6.07 -14.77
N LEU A 365 -15.32 6.74 -14.73
CA LEU A 365 -15.18 8.06 -14.09
C LEU A 365 -16.16 9.08 -14.68
N ASP A 366 -16.20 9.19 -16.00
CA ASP A 366 -17.07 10.14 -16.70
C ASP A 366 -18.56 9.83 -16.45
N GLU A 367 -18.94 8.56 -16.47
CA GLU A 367 -20.33 8.14 -16.28
C GLU A 367 -20.81 8.35 -14.84
N VAL A 368 -19.96 8.04 -13.83
CA VAL A 368 -20.30 8.28 -12.41
C VAL A 368 -20.43 9.77 -12.14
N GLU A 369 -19.50 10.59 -12.65
CA GLU A 369 -19.59 12.04 -12.51
C GLU A 369 -20.85 12.62 -13.14
N ARG A 370 -21.21 12.16 -14.34
CA ARG A 370 -22.42 12.58 -15.04
C ARG A 370 -23.71 12.27 -14.28
N ARG A 371 -23.73 11.14 -13.53
CA ARG A 371 -24.90 10.71 -12.75
C ARG A 371 -25.02 11.42 -11.42
N ASN A 372 -23.92 11.50 -10.69
CA ASN A 372 -23.93 11.84 -9.28
C ASN A 372 -23.38 13.26 -8.99
N GLY A 373 -22.70 13.88 -9.97
CA GLY A 373 -21.96 15.12 -9.75
C GLY A 373 -20.81 14.95 -8.76
N PRO A 374 -20.20 16.06 -8.27
CA PRO A 374 -19.14 16.00 -7.28
C PRO A 374 -19.71 15.58 -5.91
N ALA A 375 -19.47 14.34 -5.51
CA ALA A 375 -19.90 13.81 -4.22
C ALA A 375 -18.78 13.94 -3.18
N ARG A 376 -19.10 14.54 -2.01
CA ARG A 376 -18.18 14.56 -0.88
C ARG A 376 -18.07 13.16 -0.27
N LEU A 377 -16.89 12.84 0.27
CA LEU A 377 -16.66 11.62 1.04
C LEU A 377 -16.68 11.98 2.53
N THR A 378 -17.68 11.49 3.25
CA THR A 378 -17.85 11.75 4.69
C THR A 378 -17.83 10.48 5.53
N SER A 379 -18.04 9.33 4.92
CA SER A 379 -18.08 8.04 5.62
C SER A 379 -17.47 6.91 4.79
N LEU A 380 -17.11 5.82 5.46
CA LEU A 380 -16.63 4.61 4.81
C LEU A 380 -17.72 3.96 3.96
N GLU A 381 -18.97 4.04 4.40
CA GLU A 381 -20.14 3.49 3.69
C GLU A 381 -20.32 4.17 2.33
N GLU A 382 -20.12 5.49 2.24
CA GLU A 382 -20.15 6.22 0.97
C GLU A 382 -19.03 5.77 0.02
N ALA A 383 -17.80 5.56 0.54
CA ALA A 383 -16.69 5.02 -0.24
C ALA A 383 -17.01 3.63 -0.79
N MET A 384 -17.55 2.74 0.06
CA MET A 384 -17.91 1.38 -0.33
C MET A 384 -19.06 1.35 -1.34
N ALA A 385 -20.05 2.25 -1.21
CA ALA A 385 -21.14 2.34 -2.16
C ALA A 385 -20.64 2.82 -3.53
N ALA A 386 -19.77 3.83 -3.58
CA ALA A 386 -19.15 4.31 -4.79
C ALA A 386 -18.27 3.24 -5.47
N ASP A 387 -17.48 2.48 -4.69
CA ASP A 387 -16.71 1.33 -5.18
C ASP A 387 -17.62 0.27 -5.83
N ALA A 388 -18.72 -0.11 -5.17
CA ALA A 388 -19.66 -1.11 -5.69
C ALA A 388 -20.35 -0.65 -6.98
N GLU A 389 -20.78 0.61 -7.05
CA GLU A 389 -21.36 1.20 -8.26
C GLU A 389 -20.35 1.19 -9.42
N ALA A 390 -19.13 1.65 -9.16
CA ALA A 390 -18.06 1.71 -10.15
C ALA A 390 -17.69 0.33 -10.69
N ARG A 391 -17.58 -0.69 -9.83
CA ARG A 391 -17.33 -2.08 -10.26
C ARG A 391 -18.45 -2.60 -11.14
N SER A 392 -19.71 -2.40 -10.74
CA SER A 392 -20.86 -2.83 -11.52
C SER A 392 -20.89 -2.16 -12.91
N LEU A 393 -20.54 -0.88 -12.98
CA LEU A 393 -20.48 -0.16 -14.25
C LEU A 393 -19.31 -0.67 -15.12
N ALA A 394 -18.11 -0.87 -14.53
CA ALA A 394 -16.95 -1.40 -15.23
C ALA A 394 -17.24 -2.77 -15.85
N GLU A 395 -17.85 -3.71 -15.09
CA GLU A 395 -18.20 -5.03 -15.61
C GLU A 395 -19.19 -4.95 -16.80
N ARG A 396 -20.18 -4.03 -16.77
CA ARG A 396 -21.08 -3.82 -17.92
C ARG A 396 -20.34 -3.30 -19.15
N LEU A 397 -19.40 -2.35 -18.96
CA LEU A 397 -18.62 -1.80 -20.06
C LEU A 397 -17.64 -2.82 -20.65
N ILE A 398 -17.09 -3.71 -19.82
CA ILE A 398 -16.22 -4.82 -20.23
C ILE A 398 -17.03 -5.82 -21.05
N ALA A 399 -18.19 -6.26 -20.54
CA ALA A 399 -19.05 -7.22 -21.23
C ALA A 399 -19.54 -6.70 -22.60
N ALA A 400 -19.78 -5.40 -22.73
CA ALA A 400 -20.16 -4.79 -24.02
C ALA A 400 -19.02 -4.74 -25.04
N ARG A 401 -17.76 -4.96 -24.65
CA ARG A 401 -16.60 -5.03 -25.55
C ARG A 401 -16.26 -6.47 -25.97
N ASP A 402 -16.71 -7.45 -25.18
CA ASP A 402 -16.55 -8.88 -25.49
C ASP A 402 -17.59 -9.37 -26.52
N ALA A 403 -18.69 -8.62 -26.73
CA ALA A 403 -19.76 -8.92 -27.66
C ALA A 403 -19.50 -8.36 -29.06
#